data_1d3db99168a6b329b95a7f5c7b7acf63
#
_entry.id   1d3db99168a6b329b95a7f5c7b7acf63
#
_cell.length_a   1.000
_cell.length_b   1.000
_cell.length_c   1.000
_cell.angle_alpha   90.00
_cell.angle_beta   90.00
_cell.angle_gamma   90.00
#
_symmetry.space_group_name_H-M   'P 1'
#
loop_
_entity.id
_entity.type
_entity.pdbx_description
1 polymer ?
#
loop_
_entity_poly.entity_id
_entity_poly.type
_entity_poly.pdbx_seq_one_letter_code
_entity_poly.pdbx_strand_id
1 'polypeptide(L)'
;VSRQSLSKAHKKITELSWEPTFATPATRFGTDYTFEKAPKKDPLKQILRSYFPMEEEKDNRVFGAMDGAIRGNMFRQVQERWMEWQKLFLSIIPFPEISAARAMPLAIDAVPNPEVHNGLAVQMIDEVRHSTIQMNLKRLYMNHYIDPAGFNNTEKAFANSYCGTIGRQFGEGFITGDAITAANVYLTVVAETAFTNTLFVAMPSEAAANGDYLLPTVFHSVQSDESRHISNGYSILLMALADERNRQLLERDLRYAWWNNHCVVDAAIGTFIEYGTKDRRKDRDSYAEMWRRWIYDDYYRSYLMPLEKYGLVIPHDLIEEAWNRIWNKGYVHEVAQFFATGWPVNYWRIDAMTDQDFEWFEEKYPGWYNKYGKWWENYNRLAYPGKNKPIAFEDVDYQYPHRCWTCMVPCLIREDMVCDKVDGQWRTYCSETCAWTDTTAFRPTYEGRETPNMGKLTGKREWETLYHNQDLADIITDLGYVRDDGKTLVGQPHLHLDDPKKMWTLDDVRGLPFPSPNVLLNEMSDEERDAHVAAYKQGGPGGRPAKAEAVS
;
A
#
# COMPACT_ATOMS: atom_id res chain seq x y z
N VAL A 1 -25.21 16.03 5.43
CA VAL A 1 -24.37 15.31 6.41
C VAL A 1 -24.25 16.20 7.64
N SER A 2 -24.82 15.77 8.77
CA SER A 2 -24.64 16.56 9.99
C SER A 2 -23.18 16.47 10.43
N ARG A 3 -22.60 17.61 10.77
CA ARG A 3 -21.28 17.69 11.37
C ARG A 3 -21.20 16.68 12.52
N GLN A 4 -20.34 15.69 12.39
CA GLN A 4 -20.10 14.76 13.47
C GLN A 4 -19.07 15.37 14.40
N SER A 5 -19.39 15.46 15.67
CA SER A 5 -18.40 15.88 16.65
C SER A 5 -17.23 14.89 16.67
N LEU A 6 -16.04 15.36 16.98
CA LEU A 6 -14.84 14.53 17.15
C LEU A 6 -15.10 13.33 18.08
N SER A 7 -15.97 13.48 19.10
CA SER A 7 -16.34 12.38 20.00
C SER A 7 -17.18 11.28 19.34
N LYS A 8 -18.04 11.62 18.36
CA LYS A 8 -18.79 10.62 17.58
C LYS A 8 -17.91 9.95 16.52
N ALA A 9 -16.98 10.70 15.97
CA ALA A 9 -16.00 10.19 15.04
C ALA A 9 -15.02 9.24 15.74
N HIS A 10 -14.58 9.58 16.94
CA HIS A 10 -13.71 8.73 17.74
C HIS A 10 -14.34 7.37 18.06
N LYS A 11 -15.64 7.30 18.31
CA LYS A 11 -16.33 6.01 18.48
C LYS A 11 -16.31 5.15 17.22
N LYS A 12 -16.27 5.74 16.03
CA LYS A 12 -16.21 5.02 14.76
C LYS A 12 -14.80 4.60 14.38
N ILE A 13 -13.80 5.34 14.83
CA ILE A 13 -12.39 4.96 14.68
C ILE A 13 -12.11 3.66 15.42
N THR A 14 -12.76 3.42 16.55
CA THR A 14 -12.62 2.16 17.28
C THR A 14 -13.21 0.95 16.54
N GLU A 15 -14.08 1.16 15.55
CA GLU A 15 -14.55 0.10 14.64
C GLU A 15 -13.48 -0.34 13.62
N LEU A 16 -12.43 0.48 13.44
CA LEU A 16 -11.21 0.13 12.68
C LEU A 16 -10.07 -0.35 13.57
N SER A 17 -10.33 -0.60 14.85
CA SER A 17 -9.30 -0.98 15.79
C SER A 17 -8.80 -2.40 15.51
N TRP A 18 -7.91 -2.50 14.56
CA TRP A 18 -7.08 -3.65 14.40
C TRP A 18 -5.88 -3.53 15.34
N GLU A 19 -5.73 -4.49 16.23
CA GLU A 19 -4.56 -4.54 17.10
C GLU A 19 -3.46 -5.35 16.41
N PRO A 20 -2.24 -4.79 16.28
CA PRO A 20 -1.12 -5.53 15.74
C PRO A 20 -0.91 -6.82 16.53
N THR A 21 -0.89 -7.95 15.85
CA THR A 21 -0.78 -9.26 16.51
C THR A 21 0.61 -9.51 17.12
N PHE A 22 1.59 -8.69 16.75
CA PHE A 22 2.96 -8.76 17.26
C PHE A 22 3.29 -7.65 18.27
N ALA A 23 2.54 -6.55 18.27
CA ALA A 23 2.72 -5.45 19.22
C ALA A 23 1.71 -5.60 20.36
N THR A 24 2.15 -6.20 21.44
CA THR A 24 1.31 -6.25 22.64
C THR A 24 1.36 -4.89 23.36
N PRO A 25 0.32 -4.50 24.12
CA PRO A 25 0.32 -3.28 24.92
C PRO A 25 1.48 -3.18 25.91
N ALA A 26 2.05 -4.32 26.27
CA ALA A 26 3.21 -4.42 27.14
C ALA A 26 4.55 -4.28 26.38
N THR A 27 4.55 -4.26 25.06
CA THR A 27 5.76 -4.06 24.28
C THR A 27 6.18 -2.61 24.41
N ARG A 28 7.13 -2.32 25.27
CA ARG A 28 7.72 -0.98 25.35
C ARG A 28 8.66 -0.81 24.18
N PHE A 29 8.39 0.21 23.42
CA PHE A 29 9.31 0.71 22.43
C PHE A 29 10.27 1.66 23.19
N GLY A 30 11.49 1.24 23.36
CA GLY A 30 12.58 2.14 23.71
C GLY A 30 13.16 2.73 22.45
N THR A 31 14.27 3.41 22.59
CA THR A 31 15.07 3.86 21.47
C THR A 31 16.54 3.63 21.73
N ASP A 32 17.28 3.25 20.70
CA ASP A 32 18.74 3.22 20.70
C ASP A 32 19.35 4.59 20.42
N TYR A 33 18.52 5.54 19.99
CA TYR A 33 18.96 6.92 19.79
C TYR A 33 19.28 7.59 21.11
N THR A 34 20.32 8.39 21.10
CA THR A 34 20.71 9.21 22.23
C THR A 34 20.52 10.70 21.94
N PHE A 35 20.02 11.41 22.93
CA PHE A 35 19.74 12.85 22.86
C PHE A 35 20.56 13.68 23.85
N GLU A 36 21.66 13.13 24.39
CA GLU A 36 22.48 13.82 25.40
C GLU A 36 23.03 15.16 24.90
N LYS A 37 23.34 15.25 23.60
CA LYS A 37 23.85 16.46 22.96
C LYS A 37 22.76 17.29 22.27
N ALA A 38 21.51 16.86 22.37
CA ALA A 38 20.41 17.55 21.73
C ALA A 38 20.21 18.96 22.31
N PRO A 39 19.80 19.93 21.48
CA PRO A 39 19.46 21.27 21.95
C PRO A 39 18.29 21.21 22.93
N LYS A 40 18.34 22.04 23.98
CA LYS A 40 17.30 22.11 25.01
C LYS A 40 16.00 22.73 24.50
N LYS A 41 16.04 23.46 23.40
CA LYS A 41 14.88 24.09 22.75
C LYS A 41 14.57 23.36 21.46
N ASP A 42 13.31 23.39 21.07
CA ASP A 42 12.89 22.89 19.77
C ASP A 42 13.63 23.64 18.63
N PRO A 43 14.39 22.93 17.76
CA PRO A 43 15.11 23.55 16.67
C PRO A 43 14.23 24.35 15.69
N LEU A 44 12.99 23.92 15.47
CA LEU A 44 12.09 24.52 14.48
C LEU A 44 10.87 25.22 15.08
N LYS A 45 10.74 25.24 16.36
CA LYS A 45 9.74 25.92 17.17
C LYS A 45 8.37 26.15 16.51
N GLN A 46 7.45 25.23 16.72
CA GLN A 46 6.10 25.34 16.20
C GLN A 46 5.24 26.42 16.91
N ILE A 47 4.35 27.07 16.12
CA ILE A 47 3.38 28.02 16.62
C ILE A 47 1.99 27.35 16.66
N LEU A 48 1.55 26.96 17.84
CA LEU A 48 0.28 26.24 18.04
C LEU A 48 -0.89 27.17 18.44
N ARG A 49 -0.67 28.49 18.52
CA ARG A 49 -1.64 29.45 19.06
C ARG A 49 -2.99 29.47 18.31
N SER A 50 -2.98 29.26 17.01
CA SER A 50 -4.18 29.30 16.14
C SER A 50 -4.67 27.92 15.73
N TYR A 51 -4.14 26.86 16.32
CA TYR A 51 -4.41 25.49 15.90
C TYR A 51 -5.90 25.15 15.87
N PHE A 52 -6.59 25.24 17.00
CA PHE A 52 -8.00 24.85 17.09
C PHE A 52 -8.94 25.65 16.18
N PRO A 53 -8.87 27.00 16.10
CA PRO A 53 -9.70 27.74 15.14
C PRO A 53 -9.43 27.36 13.67
N MET A 54 -8.19 27.08 13.34
CA MET A 54 -7.82 26.69 11.98
C MET A 54 -8.39 25.31 11.62
N GLU A 55 -8.31 24.34 12.51
CA GLU A 55 -8.87 23.01 12.27
C GLU A 55 -10.41 23.04 12.23
N GLU A 56 -11.06 23.88 13.01
CA GLU A 56 -12.51 24.09 12.92
C GLU A 56 -12.91 24.65 11.56
N GLU A 57 -12.16 25.59 11.01
CA GLU A 57 -12.43 26.12 9.67
C GLU A 57 -12.25 25.07 8.58
N LYS A 58 -11.20 24.25 8.65
CA LYS A 58 -10.97 23.12 7.72
C LYS A 58 -12.11 22.12 7.77
N ASP A 59 -12.54 21.71 8.95
CA ASP A 59 -13.66 20.79 9.12
C ASP A 59 -14.95 21.32 8.52
N ASN A 60 -15.24 22.61 8.72
CA ASN A 60 -16.40 23.25 8.13
C ASN A 60 -16.37 23.19 6.58
N ARG A 61 -15.20 23.37 5.98
CA ARG A 61 -15.02 23.25 4.52
C ARG A 61 -15.24 21.82 4.04
N VAL A 62 -14.63 20.84 4.70
CA VAL A 62 -14.75 19.43 4.33
C VAL A 62 -16.19 18.94 4.45
N PHE A 63 -16.85 19.18 5.58
CA PHE A 63 -18.24 18.76 5.78
C PHE A 63 -19.22 19.51 4.87
N GLY A 64 -18.94 20.79 4.58
CA GLY A 64 -19.70 21.55 3.60
C GLY A 64 -19.59 20.99 2.18
N ALA A 65 -18.39 20.53 1.79
CA ALA A 65 -18.17 19.86 0.51
C ALA A 65 -18.89 18.50 0.45
N MET A 66 -18.89 17.74 1.53
CA MET A 66 -19.63 16.49 1.64
C MET A 66 -21.14 16.70 1.43
N ASP A 67 -21.72 17.71 2.07
CA ASP A 67 -23.12 18.09 1.86
C ASP A 67 -23.39 18.54 0.41
N GLY A 68 -22.45 19.27 -0.18
CA GLY A 68 -22.52 19.68 -1.59
C GLY A 68 -22.52 18.49 -2.54
N ALA A 69 -21.65 17.50 -2.31
CA ALA A 69 -21.55 16.29 -3.12
C ALA A 69 -22.86 15.47 -3.10
N ILE A 70 -23.51 15.36 -1.94
CA ILE A 70 -24.81 14.71 -1.81
C ILE A 70 -25.88 15.45 -2.62
N ARG A 71 -26.00 16.77 -2.41
CA ARG A 71 -27.00 17.60 -3.12
C ARG A 71 -26.78 17.62 -4.63
N GLY A 72 -25.53 17.66 -5.07
CA GLY A 72 -25.14 17.64 -6.47
C GLY A 72 -25.20 16.25 -7.12
N ASN A 73 -25.49 15.21 -6.35
CA ASN A 73 -25.50 13.82 -6.84
C ASN A 73 -24.18 13.40 -7.51
N MET A 74 -23.05 13.86 -6.98
CA MET A 74 -21.70 13.65 -7.51
C MET A 74 -21.40 12.13 -7.67
N PHE A 75 -21.81 11.32 -6.72
CA PHE A 75 -21.51 9.88 -6.67
C PHE A 75 -22.01 9.07 -7.88
N ARG A 76 -22.96 9.62 -8.64
CA ARG A 76 -23.44 9.01 -9.91
C ARG A 76 -22.73 9.55 -11.14
N GLN A 77 -21.86 10.53 -10.96
CA GLN A 77 -21.12 11.18 -12.06
C GLN A 77 -19.65 10.77 -12.08
N VAL A 78 -19.18 10.20 -10.99
CA VAL A 78 -17.80 9.70 -10.87
C VAL A 78 -17.60 8.50 -11.79
N GLN A 79 -16.46 8.44 -12.44
CA GLN A 79 -16.08 7.30 -13.27
C GLN A 79 -16.06 6.00 -12.46
N GLU A 80 -16.70 4.96 -12.98
CA GLU A 80 -16.84 3.67 -12.30
C GLU A 80 -15.47 3.04 -12.00
N ARG A 81 -14.54 3.05 -12.96
CA ARG A 81 -13.17 2.53 -12.77
C ARG A 81 -12.49 3.18 -11.56
N TRP A 82 -12.61 4.51 -11.45
CA TRP A 82 -12.06 5.24 -10.31
C TRP A 82 -12.69 4.80 -8.99
N MET A 83 -13.98 4.64 -8.95
CA MET A 83 -14.70 4.23 -7.74
C MET A 83 -14.37 2.81 -7.30
N GLU A 84 -14.16 1.90 -8.24
CA GLU A 84 -13.72 0.53 -7.91
C GLU A 84 -12.33 0.54 -7.22
N TRP A 85 -11.40 1.38 -7.69
CA TRP A 85 -10.13 1.58 -7.01
C TRP A 85 -10.29 2.27 -5.64
N GLN A 86 -11.23 3.20 -5.49
CA GLN A 86 -11.50 3.85 -4.21
C GLN A 86 -12.03 2.89 -3.14
N LYS A 87 -12.70 1.83 -3.52
CA LYS A 87 -13.08 0.76 -2.58
C LYS A 87 -11.87 0.20 -1.85
N LEU A 88 -10.83 -0.11 -2.61
CA LEU A 88 -9.58 -0.60 -2.06
C LEU A 88 -8.86 0.47 -1.22
N PHE A 89 -8.65 1.63 -1.80
CA PHE A 89 -7.92 2.72 -1.15
C PHE A 89 -8.56 3.13 0.18
N LEU A 90 -9.86 3.42 0.18
CA LEU A 90 -10.59 3.82 1.39
C LEU A 90 -10.81 2.68 2.40
N SER A 91 -10.58 1.43 1.99
CA SER A 91 -10.54 0.31 2.93
C SER A 91 -9.23 0.26 3.71
N ILE A 92 -8.14 0.77 3.14
CA ILE A 92 -6.79 0.66 3.70
C ILE A 92 -6.37 1.94 4.43
N ILE A 93 -6.54 3.09 3.80
CA ILE A 93 -5.88 4.34 4.20
C ILE A 93 -6.20 4.84 5.62
N PRO A 94 -7.41 4.67 6.19
CA PRO A 94 -7.65 5.11 7.57
C PRO A 94 -6.81 4.39 8.63
N PHE A 95 -6.27 3.22 8.31
CA PHE A 95 -5.47 2.45 9.25
C PHE A 95 -4.06 3.03 9.47
N PRO A 96 -3.27 3.39 8.45
CA PRO A 96 -2.01 4.12 8.64
C PRO A 96 -2.15 5.37 9.50
N GLU A 97 -3.20 6.16 9.32
CA GLU A 97 -3.47 7.37 10.13
C GLU A 97 -3.67 7.04 11.62
N ILE A 98 -4.44 6.00 11.93
CA ILE A 98 -4.60 5.55 13.32
C ILE A 98 -3.28 5.00 13.89
N SER A 99 -2.48 4.34 13.07
CA SER A 99 -1.15 3.88 13.48
C SER A 99 -0.22 5.07 13.73
N ALA A 100 -0.27 6.09 12.89
CA ALA A 100 0.46 7.35 13.09
C ALA A 100 0.05 8.03 14.41
N ALA A 101 -1.24 8.13 14.70
CA ALA A 101 -1.72 8.63 15.99
C ALA A 101 -1.13 7.85 17.19
N ARG A 102 -1.04 6.51 17.06
CA ARG A 102 -0.45 5.64 18.08
C ARG A 102 1.07 5.77 18.19
N ALA A 103 1.74 6.15 17.11
CA ALA A 103 3.18 6.36 17.09
C ALA A 103 3.62 7.58 17.90
N MET A 104 2.80 8.62 17.96
CA MET A 104 3.15 9.88 18.62
C MET A 104 3.47 9.74 20.12
N PRO A 105 2.69 9.02 20.95
CA PRO A 105 3.06 8.76 22.35
C PRO A 105 4.41 8.04 22.50
N LEU A 106 4.77 7.17 21.55
CA LEU A 106 6.05 6.46 21.57
C LEU A 106 7.21 7.42 21.32
N ALA A 107 7.05 8.34 20.37
CA ALA A 107 8.02 9.40 20.11
C ALA A 107 8.14 10.38 21.31
N ILE A 108 7.04 10.72 21.96
CA ILE A 108 7.03 11.57 23.17
C ILE A 108 7.83 10.90 24.30
N ASP A 109 7.66 9.59 24.51
CA ASP A 109 8.40 8.84 25.56
C ASP A 109 9.91 8.75 25.24
N ALA A 110 10.27 8.77 23.96
CA ALA A 110 11.66 8.62 23.51
C ALA A 110 12.45 9.93 23.42
N VAL A 111 11.81 11.06 23.17
CA VAL A 111 12.46 12.36 22.94
C VAL A 111 12.44 13.22 24.22
N PRO A 112 13.58 13.67 24.76
CA PRO A 112 13.63 14.38 26.04
C PRO A 112 13.34 15.89 25.93
N ASN A 113 12.51 16.34 25.02
CA ASN A 113 12.25 17.77 24.79
C ASN A 113 10.76 18.13 24.92
N PRO A 114 10.35 18.85 26.02
CA PRO A 114 8.94 19.19 26.25
C PRO A 114 8.31 20.09 25.18
N GLU A 115 9.08 20.92 24.47
CA GLU A 115 8.52 21.76 23.40
C GLU A 115 8.11 20.88 22.20
N VAL A 116 8.92 19.88 21.86
CA VAL A 116 8.62 18.89 20.82
C VAL A 116 7.43 18.03 21.22
N HIS A 117 7.29 17.66 22.50
CA HIS A 117 6.14 16.90 22.98
C HIS A 117 4.81 17.58 22.66
N ASN A 118 4.74 18.92 22.77
CA ASN A 118 3.53 19.65 22.41
C ASN A 118 3.20 19.54 20.92
N GLY A 119 4.22 19.59 20.06
CA GLY A 119 4.06 19.38 18.62
C GLY A 119 3.55 17.97 18.29
N LEU A 120 4.15 16.95 18.89
CA LEU A 120 3.74 15.54 18.72
C LEU A 120 2.33 15.27 19.26
N ALA A 121 1.95 15.91 20.39
CA ALA A 121 0.59 15.78 20.93
C ALA A 121 -0.47 16.39 19.98
N VAL A 122 -0.14 17.48 19.30
CA VAL A 122 -1.00 18.08 18.27
C VAL A 122 -1.05 17.18 17.03
N GLN A 123 0.08 16.65 16.59
CA GLN A 123 0.13 15.70 15.49
C GLN A 123 -0.76 14.48 15.77
N MET A 124 -0.72 13.91 16.96
CA MET A 124 -1.63 12.82 17.35
C MET A 124 -3.12 13.19 17.14
N ILE A 125 -3.51 14.43 17.46
CA ILE A 125 -4.88 14.91 17.25
C ILE A 125 -5.19 15.03 15.74
N ASP A 126 -4.24 15.52 14.96
CA ASP A 126 -4.36 15.63 13.51
C ASP A 126 -4.57 14.25 12.87
N GLU A 127 -3.80 13.24 13.26
CA GLU A 127 -3.91 11.87 12.72
C GLU A 127 -5.27 11.22 13.04
N VAL A 128 -5.80 11.45 14.25
CA VAL A 128 -7.16 11.04 14.60
C VAL A 128 -8.19 11.77 13.73
N ARG A 129 -7.97 13.05 13.44
CA ARG A 129 -8.81 13.83 12.53
C ARG A 129 -8.76 13.29 11.12
N HIS A 130 -7.56 13.01 10.58
CA HIS A 130 -7.33 12.46 9.24
C HIS A 130 -8.09 11.16 9.05
N SER A 131 -7.90 10.21 9.93
CA SER A 131 -8.63 8.95 9.92
C SER A 131 -10.16 9.16 9.95
N THR A 132 -10.64 10.06 10.80
CA THR A 132 -12.07 10.37 10.94
C THR A 132 -12.67 10.91 9.64
N ILE A 133 -11.99 11.85 8.99
CA ILE A 133 -12.46 12.44 7.74
C ILE A 133 -12.52 11.40 6.63
N GLN A 134 -11.49 10.58 6.53
CA GLN A 134 -11.42 9.50 5.53
C GLN A 134 -12.49 8.44 5.75
N MET A 135 -12.80 8.10 7.00
CA MET A 135 -13.91 7.20 7.32
C MET A 135 -15.28 7.80 6.96
N ASN A 136 -15.47 9.09 7.18
CA ASN A 136 -16.68 9.78 6.75
C ASN A 136 -16.80 9.81 5.22
N LEU A 137 -15.70 10.02 4.52
CA LEU A 137 -15.65 9.92 3.07
C LEU A 137 -16.06 8.52 2.58
N LYS A 138 -15.43 7.48 3.12
CA LYS A 138 -15.79 6.08 2.84
C LYS A 138 -17.28 5.82 3.06
N ARG A 139 -17.82 6.26 4.18
CA ARG A 139 -19.25 6.10 4.50
C ARG A 139 -20.16 6.80 3.49
N LEU A 140 -19.76 7.96 2.99
CA LEU A 140 -20.54 8.66 1.97
C LEU A 140 -20.59 7.86 0.67
N TYR A 141 -19.45 7.32 0.23
CA TYR A 141 -19.43 6.45 -0.95
C TYR A 141 -20.28 5.20 -0.74
N MET A 142 -20.17 4.54 0.40
CA MET A 142 -21.03 3.40 0.73
C MET A 142 -22.53 3.72 0.65
N ASN A 143 -22.95 4.91 1.06
CA ASN A 143 -24.35 5.30 1.11
C ASN A 143 -24.91 5.80 -0.22
N HIS A 144 -24.06 6.26 -1.14
CA HIS A 144 -24.49 7.01 -2.31
C HIS A 144 -23.98 6.46 -3.65
N TYR A 145 -22.93 5.65 -3.63
CA TYR A 145 -22.47 4.98 -4.84
C TYR A 145 -23.34 3.77 -5.18
N ILE A 146 -23.47 3.46 -6.46
CA ILE A 146 -24.38 2.44 -6.98
C ILE A 146 -24.00 1.01 -6.53
N ASP A 147 -22.72 0.75 -6.35
CA ASP A 147 -22.21 -0.52 -5.84
C ASP A 147 -21.39 -0.32 -4.56
N PRO A 148 -22.01 -0.45 -3.38
CA PRO A 148 -21.32 -0.25 -2.11
C PRO A 148 -20.47 -1.43 -1.67
N ALA A 149 -20.54 -2.57 -2.34
CA ALA A 149 -19.78 -3.76 -1.97
C ALA A 149 -18.26 -3.49 -2.03
N GLY A 150 -17.52 -3.96 -1.06
CA GLY A 150 -16.06 -3.81 -0.99
C GLY A 150 -15.56 -2.63 -0.17
N PHE A 151 -16.37 -1.59 0.08
CA PHE A 151 -15.94 -0.48 0.93
C PHE A 151 -15.83 -0.81 2.42
N ASN A 152 -16.48 -1.85 2.89
CA ASN A 152 -16.62 -2.13 4.32
C ASN A 152 -15.91 -3.41 4.80
N ASN A 153 -14.79 -3.74 4.21
CA ASN A 153 -14.05 -4.97 4.51
C ASN A 153 -12.62 -4.73 4.97
N THR A 154 -12.38 -3.65 5.69
CA THR A 154 -11.03 -3.21 6.06
C THR A 154 -10.22 -4.30 6.77
N GLU A 155 -10.74 -4.87 7.85
CA GLU A 155 -10.02 -5.89 8.63
C GLU A 155 -9.72 -7.15 7.81
N LYS A 156 -10.72 -7.63 7.09
CA LYS A 156 -10.60 -8.82 6.26
C LYS A 156 -9.72 -8.58 5.03
N ALA A 157 -9.79 -7.37 4.45
CA ALA A 157 -8.90 -6.97 3.38
C ALA A 157 -7.43 -6.97 3.82
N PHE A 158 -7.13 -6.57 5.06
CA PHE A 158 -5.78 -6.60 5.62
C PHE A 158 -5.22 -8.02 5.76
N ALA A 159 -6.06 -8.99 6.04
CA ALA A 159 -5.65 -10.36 6.19
C ALA A 159 -5.49 -11.08 4.84
N ASN A 160 -6.43 -10.89 3.94
CA ASN A 160 -6.62 -11.77 2.77
C ASN A 160 -6.45 -11.06 1.43
N SER A 161 -6.28 -9.75 1.39
CA SER A 161 -5.99 -9.06 0.15
C SER A 161 -4.54 -8.61 0.09
N TYR A 162 -3.98 -8.70 -1.08
CA TYR A 162 -2.64 -8.25 -1.37
C TYR A 162 -2.42 -6.77 -1.00
N CYS A 163 -3.29 -5.88 -1.47
CA CYS A 163 -3.22 -4.46 -1.15
C CYS A 163 -3.43 -4.18 0.33
N GLY A 164 -4.39 -4.85 0.93
CA GLY A 164 -4.65 -4.71 2.35
C GLY A 164 -3.43 -5.11 3.18
N THR A 165 -2.76 -6.19 2.79
CA THR A 165 -1.55 -6.64 3.47
C THR A 165 -0.43 -5.60 3.38
N ILE A 166 -0.22 -4.97 2.22
CA ILE A 166 0.75 -3.88 2.07
C ILE A 166 0.38 -2.68 2.94
N GLY A 167 -0.87 -2.24 2.89
CA GLY A 167 -1.35 -1.11 3.70
C GLY A 167 -1.25 -1.38 5.20
N ARG A 168 -1.53 -2.61 5.62
CA ARG A 168 -1.34 -3.06 6.99
C ARG A 168 0.13 -3.00 7.39
N GLN A 169 1.01 -3.56 6.59
CA GLN A 169 2.45 -3.58 6.84
C GLN A 169 3.02 -2.16 6.97
N PHE A 170 2.56 -1.26 6.13
CA PHE A 170 2.94 0.15 6.17
C PHE A 170 2.54 0.80 7.49
N GLY A 171 1.26 0.73 7.86
CA GLY A 171 0.78 1.31 9.12
C GLY A 171 1.38 0.65 10.37
N GLU A 172 1.61 -0.67 10.35
CA GLU A 172 2.29 -1.37 11.44
C GLU A 172 3.74 -0.91 11.60
N GLY A 173 4.41 -0.54 10.51
CA GLY A 173 5.77 -0.02 10.54
C GLY A 173 5.93 1.24 11.40
N PHE A 174 4.87 2.01 11.59
CA PHE A 174 4.89 3.23 12.43
C PHE A 174 4.89 2.94 13.93
N ILE A 175 4.52 1.73 14.32
CA ILE A 175 4.34 1.36 15.73
C ILE A 175 5.16 0.13 16.13
N THR A 176 6.15 -0.24 15.33
CA THR A 176 6.99 -1.43 15.60
C THR A 176 8.47 -1.10 15.55
N GLY A 177 9.24 -1.79 16.38
CA GLY A 177 10.69 -1.59 16.45
C GLY A 177 11.10 -0.43 17.35
N ASP A 178 12.14 0.29 16.97
CA ASP A 178 12.62 1.47 17.67
C ASP A 178 11.65 2.65 17.53
N ALA A 179 11.35 3.34 18.61
CA ALA A 179 10.36 4.43 18.62
C ALA A 179 10.76 5.59 17.68
N ILE A 180 12.04 5.93 17.60
CA ILE A 180 12.52 7.00 16.72
C ILE A 180 12.59 6.51 15.26
N THR A 181 13.03 5.28 15.02
CA THR A 181 12.99 4.69 13.68
C THR A 181 11.58 4.68 13.12
N ALA A 182 10.62 4.17 13.88
CA ALA A 182 9.24 4.00 13.43
C ALA A 182 8.47 5.32 13.34
N ALA A 183 8.37 6.05 14.47
CA ALA A 183 7.51 7.23 14.55
C ALA A 183 8.15 8.50 13.95
N ASN A 184 9.46 8.58 13.88
CA ASN A 184 10.14 9.77 13.33
C ASN A 184 10.74 9.51 11.96
N VAL A 185 11.71 8.59 11.83
CA VAL A 185 12.42 8.41 10.56
C VAL A 185 11.48 7.87 9.48
N TYR A 186 10.73 6.81 9.79
CA TYR A 186 9.84 6.21 8.81
C TYR A 186 8.58 7.03 8.57
N LEU A 187 7.80 7.35 9.61
CA LEU A 187 6.57 8.10 9.44
C LEU A 187 6.86 9.53 8.97
N THR A 188 7.47 10.35 9.83
CA THR A 188 7.45 11.80 9.65
C THR A 188 8.51 12.32 8.67
N VAL A 189 9.74 11.75 8.70
CA VAL A 189 10.81 12.22 7.81
C VAL A 189 10.69 11.65 6.40
N VAL A 190 10.22 10.40 6.26
CA VAL A 190 10.14 9.74 4.95
C VAL A 190 8.72 9.70 4.41
N ALA A 191 7.78 9.08 5.12
CA ALA A 191 6.45 8.83 4.57
C ALA A 191 5.67 10.14 4.33
N GLU A 192 5.51 10.98 5.34
CA GLU A 192 4.73 12.22 5.21
C GLU A 192 5.33 13.18 4.17
N THR A 193 6.66 13.31 4.13
CA THR A 193 7.31 14.16 3.13
C THR A 193 7.17 13.60 1.71
N ALA A 194 7.27 12.28 1.52
CA ALA A 194 7.11 11.65 0.21
C ALA A 194 5.65 11.69 -0.26
N PHE A 195 4.70 11.59 0.66
CA PHE A 195 3.28 11.64 0.31
C PHE A 195 2.78 13.05 -0.05
N THR A 196 3.49 14.11 0.32
CA THR A 196 3.09 15.49 0.03
C THR A 196 2.66 15.68 -1.43
N ASN A 197 3.42 15.16 -2.38
CA ASN A 197 3.09 15.30 -3.80
C ASN A 197 2.36 14.08 -4.38
N THR A 198 2.73 12.88 -3.98
CA THR A 198 2.14 11.66 -4.56
C THR A 198 0.71 11.42 -4.09
N LEU A 199 0.44 11.57 -2.82
CA LEU A 199 -0.88 11.33 -2.23
C LEU A 199 -1.75 12.59 -2.21
N PHE A 200 -1.18 13.75 -1.86
CA PHE A 200 -1.95 14.98 -1.65
C PHE A 200 -2.04 15.90 -2.87
N VAL A 201 -1.32 15.62 -3.95
CA VAL A 201 -1.42 16.35 -5.22
C VAL A 201 -1.84 15.43 -6.36
N ALA A 202 -1.14 14.32 -6.57
CA ALA A 202 -1.41 13.42 -7.69
C ALA A 202 -2.77 12.74 -7.57
N MET A 203 -3.05 12.10 -6.46
CA MET A 203 -4.34 11.43 -6.22
C MET A 203 -5.54 12.41 -6.33
N PRO A 204 -5.52 13.58 -5.70
CA PRO A 204 -6.56 14.59 -5.89
C PRO A 204 -6.74 15.05 -7.34
N SER A 205 -5.66 15.20 -8.09
CA SER A 205 -5.71 15.56 -9.50
C SER A 205 -6.41 14.48 -10.33
N GLU A 206 -6.06 13.23 -10.13
CA GLU A 206 -6.72 12.10 -10.79
C GLU A 206 -8.18 11.95 -10.36
N ALA A 207 -8.48 12.14 -9.08
CA ALA A 207 -9.85 12.14 -8.57
C ALA A 207 -10.71 13.18 -9.30
N ALA A 208 -10.24 14.41 -9.40
CA ALA A 208 -10.95 15.49 -10.10
C ALA A 208 -11.15 15.18 -11.59
N ALA A 209 -10.14 14.61 -12.26
CA ALA A 209 -10.23 14.18 -13.66
C ALA A 209 -11.29 13.10 -13.88
N ASN A 210 -11.57 12.30 -12.86
CA ASN A 210 -12.58 11.25 -12.87
C ASN A 210 -13.95 11.69 -12.30
N GLY A 211 -14.13 12.99 -12.02
CA GLY A 211 -15.38 13.54 -11.52
C GLY A 211 -15.58 13.43 -10.01
N ASP A 212 -14.56 13.00 -9.29
CA ASP A 212 -14.54 12.94 -7.83
C ASP A 212 -13.93 14.22 -7.26
N TYR A 213 -14.78 15.20 -6.96
CA TYR A 213 -14.33 16.48 -6.40
C TYR A 213 -14.28 16.50 -4.88
N LEU A 214 -14.71 15.41 -4.23
CA LEU A 214 -14.74 15.32 -2.78
C LEU A 214 -13.40 14.88 -2.22
N LEU A 215 -12.78 13.88 -2.84
CA LEU A 215 -11.46 13.41 -2.43
C LEU A 215 -10.41 14.54 -2.41
N PRO A 216 -10.30 15.41 -3.45
CA PRO A 216 -9.40 16.56 -3.41
C PRO A 216 -9.60 17.47 -2.20
N THR A 217 -10.85 17.76 -1.84
CA THR A 217 -11.15 18.61 -0.69
C THR A 217 -10.71 17.99 0.62
N VAL A 218 -10.92 16.69 0.78
CA VAL A 218 -10.47 15.93 1.97
C VAL A 218 -8.95 15.94 2.06
N PHE A 219 -8.25 15.56 0.99
CA PHE A 219 -6.79 15.45 1.00
C PHE A 219 -6.08 16.80 1.14
N HIS A 220 -6.60 17.89 0.55
CA HIS A 220 -6.05 19.23 0.82
C HIS A 220 -6.22 19.67 2.28
N SER A 221 -7.29 19.24 2.93
CA SER A 221 -7.48 19.51 4.37
C SER A 221 -6.44 18.78 5.21
N VAL A 222 -6.11 17.54 4.85
CA VAL A 222 -5.06 16.73 5.49
C VAL A 222 -3.68 17.31 5.21
N GLN A 223 -3.34 17.56 3.95
CA GLN A 223 -2.02 18.07 3.53
C GLN A 223 -1.55 19.29 4.32
N SER A 224 -2.46 20.19 4.67
CA SER A 224 -2.09 21.39 5.41
C SER A 224 -1.62 21.12 6.85
N ASP A 225 -1.92 19.94 7.39
CA ASP A 225 -1.46 19.49 8.70
C ASP A 225 -0.07 18.86 8.62
N GLU A 226 0.21 18.17 7.51
CA GLU A 226 1.49 17.52 7.26
C GLU A 226 2.70 18.47 7.35
N SER A 227 2.51 19.75 7.06
CA SER A 227 3.57 20.74 7.23
C SER A 227 4.04 20.87 8.70
N ARG A 228 3.14 20.70 9.66
CA ARG A 228 3.47 20.67 11.10
C ARG A 228 4.15 19.36 11.48
N HIS A 229 3.66 18.25 10.94
CA HIS A 229 4.22 16.92 11.18
C HIS A 229 5.66 16.84 10.67
N ILE A 230 5.91 17.29 9.44
CA ILE A 230 7.25 17.38 8.85
C ILE A 230 8.17 18.25 9.73
N SER A 231 7.67 19.37 10.27
CA SER A 231 8.45 20.19 11.19
C SER A 231 8.80 19.46 12.49
N ASN A 232 7.87 18.69 13.06
CA ASN A 232 8.14 17.83 14.21
C ASN A 232 9.25 16.82 13.90
N GLY A 233 9.11 16.12 12.77
CA GLY A 233 10.07 15.10 12.33
C GLY A 233 11.46 15.68 12.14
N TYR A 234 11.56 16.84 11.53
CA TYR A 234 12.86 17.50 11.32
C TYR A 234 13.43 18.05 12.63
N SER A 235 12.61 18.50 13.57
CA SER A 235 13.10 18.88 14.90
C SER A 235 13.78 17.69 15.59
N ILE A 236 13.12 16.54 15.61
CA ILE A 236 13.67 15.32 16.21
C ILE A 236 14.91 14.84 15.44
N LEU A 237 14.87 14.87 14.11
CA LEU A 237 16.00 14.51 13.27
C LEU A 237 17.25 15.37 13.57
N LEU A 238 17.08 16.70 13.65
CA LEU A 238 18.16 17.61 13.98
C LEU A 238 18.70 17.40 15.41
N MET A 239 17.81 17.06 16.35
CA MET A 239 18.22 16.69 17.70
C MET A 239 19.02 15.38 17.71
N ALA A 240 18.62 14.39 16.93
CA ALA A 240 19.33 13.13 16.80
C ALA A 240 20.70 13.31 16.11
N LEU A 241 20.76 14.13 15.06
CA LEU A 241 22.01 14.45 14.32
C LEU A 241 23.04 15.21 15.15
N ALA A 242 22.62 15.85 16.25
CA ALA A 242 23.54 16.53 17.16
C ALA A 242 24.50 15.56 17.89
N ASP A 243 24.16 14.29 17.97
CA ASP A 243 25.00 13.26 18.56
C ASP A 243 25.53 12.28 17.49
N GLU A 244 26.86 12.27 17.34
CA GLU A 244 27.52 11.43 16.32
C GLU A 244 27.29 9.93 16.48
N ARG A 245 26.94 9.48 17.69
CA ARG A 245 26.60 8.08 17.96
C ARG A 245 25.36 7.61 17.19
N ASN A 246 24.47 8.53 16.84
CA ASN A 246 23.25 8.23 16.09
C ASN A 246 23.46 8.10 14.57
N ARG A 247 24.60 8.50 14.02
CA ARG A 247 24.80 8.59 12.56
C ARG A 247 24.58 7.26 11.84
N GLN A 248 25.14 6.18 12.37
CA GLN A 248 24.97 4.84 11.78
C GLN A 248 23.52 4.34 11.87
N LEU A 249 22.84 4.65 12.97
CA LEU A 249 21.41 4.34 13.12
C LEU A 249 20.59 5.09 12.08
N LEU A 250 20.81 6.39 11.96
CA LEU A 250 20.08 7.23 10.99
C LEU A 250 20.30 6.78 9.54
N GLU A 251 21.54 6.43 9.18
CA GLU A 251 21.84 5.92 7.84
C GLU A 251 21.08 4.63 7.55
N ARG A 252 21.16 3.65 8.46
CA ARG A 252 20.43 2.39 8.35
C ARG A 252 18.92 2.61 8.27
N ASP A 253 18.39 3.41 9.19
CA ASP A 253 16.95 3.58 9.36
C ASP A 253 16.34 4.40 8.23
N LEU A 254 17.09 5.36 7.68
CA LEU A 254 16.66 6.12 6.51
C LEU A 254 16.58 5.22 5.26
N ARG A 255 17.58 4.33 5.05
CA ARG A 255 17.55 3.34 3.97
C ARG A 255 16.33 2.42 4.09
N TYR A 256 16.10 1.90 5.28
CA TYR A 256 14.94 1.06 5.58
C TYR A 256 13.62 1.79 5.32
N ALA A 257 13.45 2.96 5.90
CA ALA A 257 12.22 3.74 5.80
C ALA A 257 11.93 4.13 4.34
N TRP A 258 12.96 4.58 3.63
CA TRP A 258 12.82 4.99 2.24
C TRP A 258 12.39 3.84 1.34
N TRP A 259 13.01 2.66 1.48
CA TRP A 259 12.66 1.50 0.65
C TRP A 259 11.25 0.98 0.91
N ASN A 260 10.86 0.86 2.18
CA ASN A 260 9.49 0.45 2.51
C ASN A 260 8.45 1.44 2.01
N ASN A 261 8.71 2.73 2.17
CA ASN A 261 7.81 3.77 1.66
C ASN A 261 7.71 3.71 0.14
N HIS A 262 8.82 3.56 -0.57
CA HIS A 262 8.83 3.38 -2.01
C HIS A 262 7.95 2.21 -2.45
N CYS A 263 8.09 1.05 -1.82
CA CYS A 263 7.29 -0.14 -2.14
C CYS A 263 5.79 0.12 -1.99
N VAL A 264 5.38 0.84 -0.96
CA VAL A 264 3.97 1.17 -0.72
C VAL A 264 3.46 2.20 -1.73
N VAL A 265 4.22 3.26 -1.98
CA VAL A 265 3.86 4.30 -2.94
C VAL A 265 3.65 3.70 -4.33
N ASP A 266 4.54 2.85 -4.78
CA ASP A 266 4.41 2.21 -6.09
C ASP A 266 3.25 1.22 -6.15
N ALA A 267 3.13 0.35 -5.16
CA ALA A 267 2.13 -0.70 -5.16
C ALA A 267 0.70 -0.15 -5.01
N ALA A 268 0.51 0.84 -4.17
CA ALA A 268 -0.79 1.44 -3.92
C ALA A 268 -1.02 2.66 -4.85
N ILE A 269 -0.28 3.75 -4.61
CA ILE A 269 -0.56 5.03 -5.27
C ILE A 269 -0.28 4.97 -6.77
N GLY A 270 0.87 4.42 -7.18
CA GLY A 270 1.24 4.31 -8.58
C GLY A 270 0.23 3.51 -9.39
N THR A 271 -0.21 2.38 -8.83
CA THR A 271 -1.19 1.53 -9.49
C THR A 271 -2.57 2.21 -9.60
N PHE A 272 -3.02 2.95 -8.57
CA PHE A 272 -4.25 3.72 -8.63
C PHE A 272 -4.20 4.82 -9.70
N ILE A 273 -3.12 5.58 -9.72
CA ILE A 273 -2.94 6.66 -10.69
C ILE A 273 -2.95 6.11 -12.12
N GLU A 274 -2.23 5.02 -12.36
CA GLU A 274 -2.04 4.48 -13.69
C GLU A 274 -3.27 3.74 -14.22
N TYR A 275 -3.89 2.91 -13.38
CA TYR A 275 -4.98 2.00 -13.77
C TYR A 275 -6.35 2.41 -13.25
N GLY A 276 -6.44 3.32 -12.30
CA GLY A 276 -7.71 3.78 -11.72
C GLY A 276 -8.48 4.78 -12.58
N THR A 277 -7.90 5.27 -13.67
CA THR A 277 -8.51 6.27 -14.55
C THR A 277 -8.73 5.74 -15.97
N LYS A 278 -9.71 6.34 -16.67
CA LYS A 278 -9.91 6.17 -18.12
C LYS A 278 -9.38 7.35 -18.94
N ASP A 279 -8.85 8.37 -18.29
CA ASP A 279 -8.26 9.50 -18.98
C ASP A 279 -6.93 9.10 -19.63
N ARG A 280 -6.94 9.04 -20.97
CA ARG A 280 -5.79 8.68 -21.80
C ARG A 280 -5.40 9.79 -22.76
N ARG A 281 -5.56 11.05 -22.34
CA ARG A 281 -5.07 12.19 -23.12
C ARG A 281 -3.55 12.09 -23.29
N LYS A 282 -3.06 12.51 -24.44
CA LYS A 282 -1.62 12.42 -24.75
C LYS A 282 -0.73 13.24 -23.81
N ASP A 283 -1.26 14.38 -23.34
CA ASP A 283 -0.58 15.29 -22.42
C ASP A 283 -0.67 14.88 -20.95
N ARG A 284 -1.41 13.80 -20.65
CA ARG A 284 -1.44 13.25 -19.31
C ARG A 284 -0.12 12.53 -19.01
N ASP A 285 0.47 12.86 -17.86
CA ASP A 285 1.68 12.20 -17.40
C ASP A 285 1.41 10.72 -17.04
N SER A 286 2.36 9.86 -17.35
CA SER A 286 2.44 8.53 -16.79
C SER A 286 2.88 8.58 -15.32
N TYR A 287 2.67 7.48 -14.58
CA TYR A 287 3.18 7.40 -13.22
C TYR A 287 4.70 7.55 -13.14
N ALA A 288 5.43 7.00 -14.10
CA ALA A 288 6.88 7.16 -14.16
C ALA A 288 7.29 8.63 -14.33
N GLU A 289 6.59 9.40 -15.18
CA GLU A 289 6.81 10.84 -15.34
C GLU A 289 6.44 11.61 -14.06
N MET A 290 5.33 11.25 -13.41
CA MET A 290 4.91 11.82 -12.12
C MET A 290 5.91 11.48 -11.01
N TRP A 291 6.38 10.24 -10.94
CA TRP A 291 7.40 9.81 -9.98
C TRP A 291 8.68 10.63 -10.15
N ARG A 292 9.13 10.81 -11.39
CA ARG A 292 10.29 11.64 -11.70
C ARG A 292 10.14 13.04 -11.14
N ARG A 293 8.99 13.67 -11.36
CA ARG A 293 8.71 15.04 -10.93
C ARG A 293 8.59 15.15 -9.42
N TRP A 294 7.79 14.29 -8.79
CA TRP A 294 7.40 14.47 -7.38
C TRP A 294 8.29 13.74 -6.39
N ILE A 295 8.80 12.57 -6.75
CA ILE A 295 9.71 11.83 -5.86
C ILE A 295 11.15 12.26 -6.10
N TYR A 296 11.62 12.26 -7.35
CA TYR A 296 13.02 12.56 -7.62
C TYR A 296 13.32 14.06 -7.60
N ASP A 297 12.61 14.87 -8.40
CA ASP A 297 12.94 16.29 -8.56
C ASP A 297 12.46 17.14 -7.39
N ASP A 298 11.36 16.78 -6.73
CA ASP A 298 10.86 17.53 -5.59
C ASP A 298 11.24 16.88 -4.25
N TYR A 299 10.64 15.75 -3.85
CA TYR A 299 10.89 15.18 -2.54
C TYR A 299 12.38 14.89 -2.28
N TYR A 300 13.02 14.11 -3.14
CA TYR A 300 14.41 13.75 -2.96
C TYR A 300 15.35 14.96 -2.98
N ARG A 301 15.23 15.83 -3.97
CA ARG A 301 16.11 17.00 -4.12
C ARG A 301 15.81 18.12 -3.14
N SER A 302 14.54 18.35 -2.80
CA SER A 302 14.14 19.50 -1.99
C SER A 302 14.06 19.19 -0.51
N TYR A 303 13.79 17.93 -0.13
CA TYR A 303 13.62 17.53 1.27
C TYR A 303 14.80 16.67 1.79
N LEU A 304 15.23 15.64 1.06
CA LEU A 304 16.26 14.73 1.56
C LEU A 304 17.68 15.24 1.30
N MET A 305 18.05 15.58 0.06
CA MET A 305 19.41 16.02 -0.25
C MET A 305 19.91 17.17 0.61
N PRO A 306 19.10 18.21 0.93
CA PRO A 306 19.57 19.29 1.80
C PRO A 306 19.99 18.86 3.20
N LEU A 307 19.58 17.67 3.66
CA LEU A 307 19.94 17.15 4.97
C LEU A 307 21.39 16.62 5.01
N GLU A 308 22.03 16.40 3.87
CA GLU A 308 23.46 16.04 3.79
C GLU A 308 24.37 17.07 4.48
N LYS A 309 24.01 18.35 4.39
CA LYS A 309 24.74 19.44 5.07
C LYS A 309 24.77 19.31 6.59
N TYR A 310 23.83 18.55 7.16
CA TYR A 310 23.78 18.22 8.58
C TYR A 310 24.43 16.87 8.90
N GLY A 311 24.98 16.18 7.89
CA GLY A 311 25.68 14.92 8.03
C GLY A 311 24.78 13.67 7.94
N LEU A 312 23.56 13.81 7.40
CA LEU A 312 22.73 12.67 7.07
C LEU A 312 23.23 12.03 5.77
N VAL A 313 23.37 10.71 5.77
CA VAL A 313 23.73 9.94 4.56
C VAL A 313 22.45 9.57 3.81
N ILE A 314 22.32 10.12 2.61
CA ILE A 314 21.15 9.90 1.76
C ILE A 314 21.31 8.62 0.93
N PRO A 315 20.29 7.74 0.81
CA PRO A 315 20.39 6.48 0.08
C PRO A 315 20.23 6.67 -1.44
N HIS A 316 21.21 7.31 -2.09
CA HIS A 316 21.19 7.59 -3.52
C HIS A 316 21.05 6.34 -4.38
N ASP A 317 21.72 5.26 -4.02
CA ASP A 317 21.67 3.96 -4.67
C ASP A 317 20.25 3.35 -4.67
N LEU A 318 19.54 3.47 -3.55
CA LEU A 318 18.15 2.99 -3.47
C LEU A 318 17.18 3.81 -4.31
N ILE A 319 17.45 5.11 -4.45
CA ILE A 319 16.65 6.01 -5.29
C ILE A 319 16.84 5.65 -6.77
N GLU A 320 18.06 5.33 -7.19
CA GLU A 320 18.33 4.83 -8.54
C GLU A 320 17.70 3.45 -8.78
N GLU A 321 17.79 2.54 -7.81
CA GLU A 321 17.15 1.22 -7.89
C GLU A 321 15.63 1.34 -8.02
N ALA A 322 15.01 2.22 -7.23
CA ALA A 322 13.58 2.49 -7.32
C ALA A 322 13.18 3.03 -8.68
N TRP A 323 13.91 4.00 -9.22
CA TRP A 323 13.68 4.53 -10.56
C TRP A 323 13.78 3.43 -11.63
N ASN A 324 14.83 2.61 -11.56
CA ASN A 324 15.00 1.49 -12.47
C ASN A 324 13.84 0.48 -12.37
N ARG A 325 13.33 0.26 -11.16
CA ARG A 325 12.20 -0.64 -10.90
C ARG A 325 10.91 -0.17 -11.57
N ILE A 326 10.64 1.12 -11.56
CA ILE A 326 9.45 1.70 -12.19
C ILE A 326 9.63 1.71 -13.71
N TRP A 327 10.71 2.30 -14.19
CA TRP A 327 10.90 2.60 -15.62
C TRP A 327 11.29 1.37 -16.44
N ASN A 328 12.32 0.65 -16.03
CA ASN A 328 12.87 -0.44 -16.82
C ASN A 328 12.23 -1.79 -16.52
N LYS A 329 11.77 -2.00 -15.30
CA LYS A 329 11.24 -3.29 -14.84
C LYS A 329 9.71 -3.33 -14.79
N GLY A 330 9.04 -2.20 -14.99
CA GLY A 330 7.58 -2.14 -15.10
C GLY A 330 6.82 -2.57 -13.85
N TYR A 331 7.38 -2.29 -12.68
CA TYR A 331 6.86 -2.75 -11.40
C TYR A 331 5.37 -2.46 -11.19
N VAL A 332 4.92 -1.24 -11.50
CA VAL A 332 3.50 -0.85 -11.35
C VAL A 332 2.58 -1.68 -12.24
N HIS A 333 3.02 -2.00 -13.46
CA HIS A 333 2.25 -2.82 -14.39
C HIS A 333 2.11 -4.26 -13.91
N GLU A 334 3.17 -4.81 -13.35
CA GLU A 334 3.18 -6.15 -12.77
C GLU A 334 2.27 -6.23 -11.54
N VAL A 335 2.32 -5.20 -10.68
CA VAL A 335 1.44 -5.09 -9.52
C VAL A 335 -0.04 -5.00 -9.95
N ALA A 336 -0.35 -4.21 -10.98
CA ALA A 336 -1.71 -4.08 -11.49
C ALA A 336 -2.28 -5.40 -12.03
N GLN A 337 -1.47 -6.17 -12.76
CA GLN A 337 -1.87 -7.50 -13.22
C GLN A 337 -2.17 -8.43 -12.05
N PHE A 338 -1.32 -8.39 -11.03
CA PHE A 338 -1.55 -9.19 -9.83
C PHE A 338 -2.82 -8.78 -9.09
N PHE A 339 -3.13 -7.49 -9.03
CA PHE A 339 -4.39 -7.03 -8.44
C PHE A 339 -5.61 -7.53 -9.21
N ALA A 340 -5.57 -7.52 -10.51
CA ALA A 340 -6.65 -8.03 -11.34
C ALA A 340 -6.92 -9.52 -11.05
N THR A 341 -5.88 -10.31 -10.77
CA THR A 341 -6.04 -11.74 -10.44
C THR A 341 -6.55 -11.99 -9.02
N GLY A 342 -6.46 -11.01 -8.13
CA GLY A 342 -6.97 -11.13 -6.74
C GLY A 342 -8.49 -11.12 -6.62
N TRP A 343 -9.21 -10.74 -7.66
CA TRP A 343 -10.65 -10.91 -7.70
C TRP A 343 -11.00 -12.43 -7.77
N PRO A 344 -12.08 -12.94 -7.14
CA PRO A 344 -13.17 -12.23 -6.44
C PRO A 344 -12.91 -11.94 -4.96
N VAL A 345 -11.80 -12.32 -4.38
CA VAL A 345 -11.53 -12.17 -2.94
C VAL A 345 -11.56 -10.72 -2.50
N ASN A 346 -11.05 -9.83 -3.35
CA ASN A 346 -10.89 -8.42 -3.01
C ASN A 346 -12.18 -7.60 -3.18
N TYR A 347 -13.19 -8.11 -3.84
CA TYR A 347 -14.46 -7.42 -4.09
C TYR A 347 -14.39 -6.13 -4.91
N TRP A 348 -13.28 -5.85 -5.50
CA TRP A 348 -13.09 -4.82 -6.52
C TRP A 348 -12.50 -5.46 -7.75
N ARG A 349 -12.68 -4.83 -8.86
CA ARG A 349 -12.16 -5.30 -10.13
C ARG A 349 -11.75 -4.14 -11.00
N ILE A 350 -10.79 -4.39 -11.81
CA ILE A 350 -10.45 -3.52 -12.91
C ILE A 350 -11.40 -3.84 -14.05
N ASP A 351 -12.10 -2.85 -14.60
CA ASP A 351 -12.91 -3.03 -15.79
C ASP A 351 -12.03 -3.32 -17.04
N ALA A 352 -12.67 -3.69 -18.14
CA ALA A 352 -11.94 -4.01 -19.37
C ALA A 352 -11.04 -2.84 -19.80
N MET A 353 -9.80 -3.16 -20.13
CA MET A 353 -8.88 -2.24 -20.78
C MET A 353 -9.36 -1.95 -22.20
N THR A 354 -9.40 -0.68 -22.58
CA THR A 354 -9.87 -0.20 -23.88
C THR A 354 -8.72 -0.07 -24.88
N ASP A 355 -9.04 0.07 -26.17
CA ASP A 355 -8.03 0.36 -27.19
C ASP A 355 -7.24 1.63 -26.87
N GLN A 356 -7.89 2.64 -26.30
CA GLN A 356 -7.21 3.85 -25.84
C GLN A 356 -6.23 3.59 -24.68
N ASP A 357 -6.56 2.67 -23.78
CA ASP A 357 -5.64 2.25 -22.73
C ASP A 357 -4.38 1.61 -23.38
N PHE A 358 -4.56 0.69 -24.32
CA PHE A 358 -3.46 0.03 -24.99
C PHE A 358 -2.56 1.01 -25.76
N GLU A 359 -3.15 1.91 -26.54
CA GLU A 359 -2.43 2.94 -27.28
C GLU A 359 -1.64 3.86 -26.36
N TRP A 360 -2.26 4.33 -25.29
CA TRP A 360 -1.64 5.25 -24.33
C TRP A 360 -0.48 4.59 -23.57
N PHE A 361 -0.67 3.35 -23.10
CA PHE A 361 0.38 2.62 -22.39
C PHE A 361 1.56 2.32 -23.30
N GLU A 362 1.33 1.95 -24.56
CA GLU A 362 2.42 1.72 -25.51
C GLU A 362 3.18 3.01 -25.86
N GLU A 363 2.46 4.16 -25.97
CA GLU A 363 3.09 5.47 -26.19
C GLU A 363 3.96 5.88 -25.00
N LYS A 364 3.44 5.71 -23.77
CA LYS A 364 4.15 6.11 -22.53
C LYS A 364 5.27 5.14 -22.13
N TYR A 365 5.09 3.87 -22.42
CA TYR A 365 6.01 2.79 -22.08
C TYR A 365 6.28 1.91 -23.31
N PRO A 366 7.17 2.32 -24.22
CA PRO A 366 7.42 1.56 -25.46
C PRO A 366 7.76 0.09 -25.20
N GLY A 367 7.02 -0.80 -25.84
CA GLY A 367 7.11 -2.25 -25.63
C GLY A 367 6.12 -2.80 -24.59
N TRP A 368 5.30 -1.95 -23.97
CA TRP A 368 4.32 -2.34 -22.98
C TRP A 368 3.34 -3.38 -23.50
N TYR A 369 2.86 -3.24 -24.74
CA TYR A 369 1.89 -4.17 -25.30
C TYR A 369 2.43 -5.61 -25.35
N ASN A 370 3.66 -5.77 -25.79
CA ASN A 370 4.27 -7.12 -25.87
C ASN A 370 4.50 -7.74 -24.50
N LYS A 371 4.80 -6.93 -23.47
CA LYS A 371 5.11 -7.39 -22.12
C LYS A 371 3.86 -7.57 -21.26
N TYR A 372 2.93 -6.62 -21.33
CA TYR A 372 1.76 -6.57 -20.45
C TYR A 372 0.42 -6.55 -21.20
N GLY A 373 0.34 -5.91 -22.37
CA GLY A 373 -0.91 -5.69 -23.10
C GLY A 373 -1.59 -6.99 -23.51
N LYS A 374 -0.85 -7.99 -23.94
CA LYS A 374 -1.38 -9.32 -24.29
C LYS A 374 -2.04 -10.01 -23.10
N TRP A 375 -1.47 -9.83 -21.92
CA TRP A 375 -2.08 -10.31 -20.69
C TRP A 375 -3.42 -9.62 -20.42
N TRP A 376 -3.48 -8.29 -20.59
CA TRP A 376 -4.71 -7.52 -20.42
C TRP A 376 -5.78 -7.85 -21.46
N GLU A 377 -5.40 -8.14 -22.71
CA GLU A 377 -6.35 -8.67 -23.69
C GLU A 377 -6.98 -9.99 -23.22
N ASN A 378 -6.16 -10.89 -22.69
CA ASN A 378 -6.65 -12.15 -22.14
C ASN A 378 -7.54 -11.92 -20.92
N TYR A 379 -7.15 -11.02 -20.03
CA TYR A 379 -8.00 -10.61 -18.91
C TYR A 379 -9.35 -10.08 -19.39
N ASN A 380 -9.38 -9.20 -20.38
CA ASN A 380 -10.62 -8.66 -20.94
C ASN A 380 -11.53 -9.77 -21.48
N ARG A 381 -10.97 -10.76 -22.14
CA ARG A 381 -11.74 -11.90 -22.69
C ARG A 381 -12.30 -12.79 -21.60
N LEU A 382 -11.57 -12.98 -20.51
CA LEU A 382 -12.00 -13.78 -19.37
C LEU A 382 -13.03 -13.05 -18.50
N ALA A 383 -12.72 -11.80 -18.13
CA ALA A 383 -13.56 -11.02 -17.24
C ALA A 383 -14.81 -10.45 -17.93
N TYR A 384 -14.75 -10.24 -19.26
CA TYR A 384 -15.79 -9.61 -20.07
C TYR A 384 -15.98 -10.38 -21.38
N PRO A 385 -16.50 -11.60 -21.35
CA PRO A 385 -16.49 -12.49 -22.51
C PRO A 385 -17.25 -11.96 -23.73
N GLY A 386 -18.21 -11.05 -23.58
CA GLY A 386 -18.91 -10.40 -24.67
C GLY A 386 -19.31 -11.39 -25.78
N LYS A 387 -18.95 -11.07 -27.05
CA LYS A 387 -19.13 -11.96 -28.22
C LYS A 387 -17.94 -12.89 -28.47
N ASN A 388 -16.86 -12.74 -27.73
CA ASN A 388 -15.64 -13.53 -27.89
C ASN A 388 -15.69 -14.75 -27.00
N LYS A 389 -15.15 -15.86 -27.50
CA LYS A 389 -14.99 -17.05 -26.65
C LYS A 389 -13.99 -16.73 -25.53
N PRO A 390 -14.30 -17.18 -24.30
CA PRO A 390 -13.33 -17.13 -23.22
C PRO A 390 -12.05 -17.86 -23.65
N ILE A 391 -10.91 -17.32 -23.29
CA ILE A 391 -9.64 -18.03 -23.39
C ILE A 391 -9.58 -19.00 -22.21
N ALA A 392 -9.06 -20.20 -22.44
CA ALA A 392 -8.75 -21.11 -21.35
C ALA A 392 -7.74 -20.45 -20.40
N PHE A 393 -7.94 -20.60 -19.10
CA PHE A 393 -7.03 -20.02 -18.09
C PHE A 393 -5.59 -20.49 -18.23
N GLU A 394 -5.40 -21.71 -18.73
CA GLU A 394 -4.09 -22.26 -19.06
C GLU A 394 -3.33 -21.47 -20.13
N ASP A 395 -4.04 -20.66 -20.92
CA ASP A 395 -3.45 -19.77 -21.93
C ASP A 395 -3.11 -18.38 -21.33
N VAL A 396 -3.47 -18.13 -20.06
CA VAL A 396 -3.19 -16.91 -19.35
C VAL A 396 -2.12 -17.19 -18.31
N ASP A 397 -1.02 -16.47 -18.36
CA ASP A 397 0.08 -16.66 -17.42
C ASP A 397 -0.24 -15.99 -16.06
N TYR A 398 -0.81 -16.76 -15.15
CA TYR A 398 -1.10 -16.35 -13.78
C TYR A 398 -0.13 -16.94 -12.75
N GLN A 399 0.87 -17.68 -13.18
CA GLN A 399 1.65 -18.49 -12.27
C GLN A 399 2.80 -17.72 -11.64
N TYR A 400 2.53 -17.11 -10.53
CA TYR A 400 3.51 -16.42 -9.70
C TYR A 400 3.59 -17.09 -8.33
N PRO A 401 4.26 -18.26 -8.23
CA PRO A 401 4.24 -19.05 -7.00
C PRO A 401 5.02 -18.39 -5.86
N HIS A 402 5.86 -17.42 -6.15
CA HIS A 402 6.67 -16.72 -5.18
C HIS A 402 6.27 -15.27 -5.04
N ARG A 403 6.20 -14.80 -3.81
CA ARG A 403 5.96 -13.42 -3.46
C ARG A 403 7.05 -12.88 -2.58
N CYS A 404 7.39 -11.64 -2.81
CA CYS A 404 8.34 -10.95 -1.97
C CYS A 404 7.83 -10.84 -0.54
N TRP A 405 8.65 -11.28 0.39
CA TRP A 405 8.31 -11.20 1.81
C TRP A 405 8.25 -9.77 2.33
N THR A 406 9.00 -8.85 1.74
CA THR A 406 9.05 -7.44 2.14
C THR A 406 7.95 -6.60 1.50
N CYS A 407 7.89 -6.57 0.16
CA CYS A 407 6.98 -5.68 -0.57
C CYS A 407 5.68 -6.35 -1.03
N MET A 408 5.49 -7.63 -0.75
CA MET A 408 4.30 -8.43 -1.07
C MET A 408 4.02 -8.63 -2.57
N VAL A 409 4.83 -8.09 -3.44
CA VAL A 409 4.69 -8.22 -4.89
C VAL A 409 5.11 -9.61 -5.36
N PRO A 410 4.47 -10.19 -6.36
CA PRO A 410 4.99 -11.40 -6.99
C PRO A 410 6.41 -11.22 -7.49
N CYS A 411 7.24 -12.26 -7.35
CA CYS A 411 8.61 -12.27 -7.86
C CYS A 411 8.59 -12.50 -9.39
N LEU A 412 8.09 -11.53 -10.14
CA LEU A 412 7.87 -11.63 -11.59
C LEU A 412 9.17 -11.57 -12.38
N ILE A 413 10.13 -10.79 -11.89
CA ILE A 413 11.49 -10.77 -12.43
C ILE A 413 12.26 -11.87 -11.71
N ARG A 414 12.21 -13.05 -12.28
CA ARG A 414 12.63 -14.28 -11.62
C ARG A 414 14.12 -14.35 -11.36
N GLU A 415 14.92 -13.77 -12.26
CA GLU A 415 16.38 -13.69 -12.10
C GLU A 415 16.80 -12.86 -10.89
N ASP A 416 16.03 -11.85 -10.52
CA ASP A 416 16.30 -10.99 -9.37
C ASP A 416 15.85 -11.62 -8.03
N MET A 417 15.09 -12.71 -8.08
CA MET A 417 14.55 -13.35 -6.88
C MET A 417 15.66 -13.86 -5.96
N VAL A 418 15.54 -13.52 -4.70
CA VAL A 418 16.40 -14.04 -3.61
C VAL A 418 15.58 -15.01 -2.77
N CYS A 419 16.19 -16.12 -2.37
CA CYS A 419 15.61 -17.08 -1.44
C CYS A 419 16.57 -17.30 -0.27
N ASP A 420 16.20 -16.82 0.91
CA ASP A 420 17.04 -16.88 2.11
C ASP A 420 16.33 -17.49 3.30
N LYS A 421 17.11 -18.08 4.20
CA LYS A 421 16.61 -18.62 5.46
C LYS A 421 16.68 -17.56 6.56
N VAL A 422 15.52 -17.07 6.97
CA VAL A 422 15.39 -16.03 7.97
C VAL A 422 14.50 -16.51 9.12
N ASP A 423 14.96 -16.40 10.37
CA ASP A 423 14.27 -16.92 11.56
C ASP A 423 13.92 -18.43 11.49
N GLY A 424 14.75 -19.18 10.82
CA GLY A 424 14.52 -20.62 10.63
C GLY A 424 13.54 -20.97 9.52
N GLN A 425 12.97 -19.98 8.83
CA GLN A 425 12.03 -20.15 7.71
C GLN A 425 12.63 -19.67 6.40
N TRP A 426 12.39 -20.40 5.32
CA TRP A 426 12.74 -19.99 3.99
C TRP A 426 11.76 -18.94 3.46
N ARG A 427 12.30 -17.84 2.94
CA ARG A 427 11.55 -16.72 2.40
C ARG A 427 12.05 -16.32 1.03
N THR A 428 11.17 -15.86 0.18
CA THR A 428 11.52 -15.28 -1.12
C THR A 428 11.37 -13.77 -1.11
N TYR A 429 12.23 -13.11 -1.87
CA TYR A 429 12.25 -11.66 -2.05
C TYR A 429 12.41 -11.34 -3.53
N CYS A 430 11.83 -10.25 -4.00
CA CYS A 430 11.93 -9.84 -5.39
C CYS A 430 13.28 -9.18 -5.74
N SER A 431 14.11 -8.86 -4.75
CA SER A 431 15.44 -8.27 -4.90
C SER A 431 16.27 -8.44 -3.64
N GLU A 432 17.57 -8.24 -3.75
CA GLU A 432 18.48 -8.21 -2.60
C GLU A 432 18.16 -7.10 -1.61
N THR A 433 17.70 -5.94 -2.11
CA THR A 433 17.29 -4.82 -1.25
C THR A 433 16.09 -5.18 -0.39
N CYS A 434 15.11 -5.88 -0.95
CA CYS A 434 13.99 -6.39 -0.17
C CYS A 434 14.41 -7.43 0.87
N ALA A 435 15.35 -8.32 0.53
CA ALA A 435 15.92 -9.27 1.49
C ALA A 435 16.66 -8.55 2.62
N TRP A 436 17.50 -7.58 2.28
CA TRP A 436 18.20 -6.74 3.25
C TRP A 436 17.22 -6.01 4.19
N THR A 437 16.14 -5.46 3.64
CA THR A 437 15.13 -4.73 4.40
C THR A 437 14.48 -5.61 5.47
N ASP A 438 14.09 -6.83 5.13
CA ASP A 438 13.53 -7.78 6.12
C ASP A 438 14.56 -8.24 7.15
N THR A 439 15.79 -8.49 6.72
CA THR A 439 16.81 -9.10 7.59
C THR A 439 17.53 -8.10 8.49
N THR A 440 17.62 -6.84 8.11
CA THR A 440 18.55 -5.90 8.73
C THR A 440 17.84 -4.81 9.53
N ALA A 441 16.75 -4.28 9.06
CA ALA A 441 16.26 -3.01 9.57
C ALA A 441 15.51 -3.09 10.90
N PHE A 442 14.69 -4.11 11.12
CA PHE A 442 13.91 -4.21 12.36
C PHE A 442 14.57 -5.00 13.48
N ARG A 443 15.65 -5.69 13.19
CA ARG A 443 16.14 -6.76 14.05
C ARG A 443 17.01 -6.36 15.20
N PRO A 444 17.73 -5.29 15.13
CA PRO A 444 18.94 -5.30 15.91
C PRO A 444 18.81 -4.86 17.32
N THR A 445 17.78 -4.12 17.65
CA THR A 445 18.00 -3.17 18.71
C THR A 445 17.44 -3.58 20.05
N TYR A 446 16.75 -4.72 20.09
CA TYR A 446 16.13 -5.09 21.36
C TYR A 446 16.31 -6.57 21.64
N GLU A 447 17.40 -6.91 22.31
CA GLU A 447 17.56 -8.25 22.88
C GLU A 447 16.31 -8.66 23.67
N GLY A 448 15.77 -9.83 23.35
CA GLY A 448 14.57 -10.37 24.00
C GLY A 448 13.23 -9.89 23.43
N ARG A 449 13.21 -9.05 22.39
CA ARG A 449 11.99 -8.75 21.65
C ARG A 449 11.88 -9.62 20.41
N GLU A 450 10.74 -10.25 20.26
CA GLU A 450 10.39 -10.83 18.98
C GLU A 450 10.27 -9.71 17.95
N THR A 451 11.09 -9.77 16.94
CA THR A 451 10.94 -8.88 15.78
C THR A 451 9.61 -9.19 15.14
N PRO A 452 8.83 -8.17 14.79
CA PRO A 452 7.60 -8.40 14.06
C PRO A 452 7.93 -9.12 12.76
N ASN A 453 7.61 -10.38 12.73
CA ASN A 453 7.68 -11.15 11.51
C ASN A 453 6.32 -11.04 10.83
N MET A 454 6.25 -10.38 9.69
CA MET A 454 5.01 -10.21 8.95
C MET A 454 4.33 -11.54 8.66
N GLY A 455 5.08 -12.63 8.53
CA GLY A 455 4.54 -13.97 8.41
C GLY A 455 3.96 -14.56 9.68
N LYS A 456 4.25 -13.97 10.85
CA LYS A 456 3.68 -14.40 12.14
C LYS A 456 2.40 -13.67 12.53
N LEU A 457 1.97 -12.64 11.79
CA LEU A 457 0.78 -11.88 12.11
C LEU A 457 -0.45 -12.76 12.28
N THR A 458 -0.51 -13.83 11.54
CA THR A 458 -1.62 -14.79 11.52
C THR A 458 -1.17 -16.22 11.74
N GLY A 459 0.10 -16.43 12.06
CA GLY A 459 0.71 -17.77 12.13
C GLY A 459 0.93 -18.43 10.76
N LYS A 460 0.14 -18.05 9.76
CA LYS A 460 0.26 -18.42 8.36
C LYS A 460 -0.01 -17.16 7.54
N ARG A 461 0.72 -16.95 6.45
CA ARG A 461 0.39 -15.88 5.52
C ARG A 461 -0.88 -16.27 4.77
N GLU A 462 -1.96 -15.59 5.06
CA GLU A 462 -3.27 -15.91 4.48
C GLU A 462 -3.29 -15.76 2.98
N TRP A 463 -2.51 -14.80 2.42
CA TRP A 463 -2.40 -14.65 0.98
C TRP A 463 -1.71 -15.83 0.27
N GLU A 464 -0.93 -16.66 0.99
CA GLU A 464 -0.38 -17.89 0.42
C GLU A 464 -1.47 -18.89 0.09
N THR A 465 -2.59 -18.85 0.79
CA THR A 465 -3.75 -19.72 0.52
C THR A 465 -4.49 -19.34 -0.75
N LEU A 466 -4.32 -18.11 -1.26
CA LEU A 466 -4.96 -17.66 -2.50
C LEU A 466 -4.55 -18.47 -3.74
N TYR A 467 -3.51 -19.28 -3.64
CA TYR A 467 -3.07 -20.15 -4.73
C TYR A 467 -3.79 -21.49 -4.81
N HIS A 468 -4.61 -21.82 -3.83
CA HIS A 468 -5.43 -23.02 -3.80
C HIS A 468 -6.90 -22.66 -3.99
N ASN A 469 -7.54 -23.22 -5.01
CA ASN A 469 -8.94 -22.92 -5.31
C ASN A 469 -9.86 -23.26 -4.14
N GLN A 470 -9.57 -24.32 -3.39
CA GLN A 470 -10.35 -24.69 -2.22
C GLN A 470 -10.15 -23.67 -1.09
N ASP A 471 -8.91 -23.28 -0.82
CA ASP A 471 -8.61 -22.27 0.20
C ASP A 471 -9.25 -20.92 -0.16
N LEU A 472 -9.25 -20.57 -1.45
CA LEU A 472 -9.92 -19.38 -1.95
C LEU A 472 -11.43 -19.43 -1.69
N ALA A 473 -12.07 -20.55 -1.93
CA ALA A 473 -13.50 -20.74 -1.66
C ALA A 473 -13.81 -20.65 -0.15
N ASP A 474 -12.94 -21.18 0.68
CA ASP A 474 -13.05 -21.12 2.14
C ASP A 474 -12.86 -19.69 2.65
N ILE A 475 -11.86 -18.98 2.15
CA ILE A 475 -11.63 -17.55 2.46
C ILE A 475 -12.84 -16.70 2.07
N ILE A 476 -13.40 -16.89 0.87
CA ILE A 476 -14.59 -16.17 0.41
C ILE A 476 -15.76 -16.43 1.36
N THR A 477 -15.92 -17.66 1.81
CA THR A 477 -16.96 -18.06 2.77
C THR A 477 -16.74 -17.38 4.12
N ASP A 478 -15.55 -17.43 4.65
CA ASP A 478 -15.19 -16.83 5.94
C ASP A 478 -15.32 -15.30 5.92
N LEU A 479 -15.05 -14.69 4.77
CA LEU A 479 -15.26 -13.26 4.56
C LEU A 479 -16.76 -12.87 4.52
N GLY A 480 -17.67 -13.86 4.48
CA GLY A 480 -19.11 -13.61 4.40
C GLY A 480 -19.56 -13.12 3.02
N TYR A 481 -18.83 -13.48 1.97
CA TYR A 481 -19.18 -13.14 0.58
C TYR A 481 -20.03 -14.20 -0.11
N VAL A 482 -20.68 -15.04 0.67
CA VAL A 482 -21.61 -16.05 0.20
C VAL A 482 -23.00 -15.69 0.69
N ARG A 483 -24.00 -15.82 -0.19
CA ARG A 483 -25.41 -15.58 0.15
C ARG A 483 -25.95 -16.67 1.06
N ASP A 484 -27.17 -16.46 1.58
CA ASP A 484 -27.84 -17.39 2.48
C ASP A 484 -28.07 -18.79 1.88
N ASP A 485 -27.98 -18.94 0.56
CA ASP A 485 -28.03 -20.23 -0.12
C ASP A 485 -26.75 -21.09 0.07
N GLY A 486 -25.72 -20.53 0.70
CA GLY A 486 -24.45 -21.19 0.96
C GLY A 486 -23.61 -21.48 -0.29
N LYS A 487 -23.94 -20.92 -1.44
CA LYS A 487 -23.30 -21.20 -2.73
C LYS A 487 -22.99 -19.96 -3.54
N THR A 488 -23.94 -19.05 -3.68
CA THR A 488 -23.85 -17.90 -4.57
C THR A 488 -23.04 -16.79 -3.94
N LEU A 489 -22.08 -16.21 -4.69
CA LEU A 489 -21.29 -15.09 -4.22
C LEU A 489 -22.11 -13.81 -4.20
N VAL A 490 -21.81 -12.94 -3.23
CA VAL A 490 -22.39 -11.60 -3.13
C VAL A 490 -21.69 -10.68 -4.12
N GLY A 491 -22.43 -9.90 -4.90
CA GLY A 491 -21.88 -8.95 -5.87
C GLY A 491 -21.28 -9.60 -7.14
N GLN A 492 -20.80 -8.79 -8.05
CA GLN A 492 -20.08 -9.20 -9.27
C GLN A 492 -20.75 -10.26 -10.18
N PRO A 493 -22.10 -10.21 -10.40
CA PRO A 493 -22.81 -11.25 -11.16
C PRO A 493 -22.35 -11.37 -12.61
N HIS A 494 -21.82 -10.27 -13.17
CA HIS A 494 -21.46 -10.12 -14.56
C HIS A 494 -20.09 -10.72 -14.93
N LEU A 495 -19.39 -11.30 -13.97
CA LEU A 495 -18.06 -11.90 -14.22
C LEU A 495 -18.12 -13.41 -14.45
N HIS A 496 -19.30 -14.02 -14.63
CA HIS A 496 -19.35 -15.40 -15.03
C HIS A 496 -18.85 -15.56 -16.49
N LEU A 497 -17.95 -16.49 -16.68
CA LEU A 497 -17.22 -16.64 -17.96
C LEU A 497 -18.14 -16.99 -19.14
N ASP A 498 -19.14 -17.84 -18.91
CA ASP A 498 -20.05 -18.33 -19.95
C ASP A 498 -21.31 -17.49 -20.10
N ASP A 499 -21.73 -16.84 -19.01
CA ASP A 499 -22.94 -16.01 -18.97
C ASP A 499 -22.73 -14.82 -18.02
N PRO A 500 -22.57 -13.59 -18.57
CA PRO A 500 -22.37 -12.38 -17.75
C PRO A 500 -23.52 -12.07 -16.79
N LYS A 501 -24.70 -12.68 -16.98
CA LYS A 501 -25.85 -12.50 -16.09
C LYS A 501 -25.88 -13.53 -14.96
N LYS A 502 -25.11 -14.57 -15.07
CA LYS A 502 -25.04 -15.61 -14.05
C LYS A 502 -24.14 -15.15 -12.89
N MET A 503 -24.64 -15.37 -11.69
CA MET A 503 -23.86 -15.12 -10.48
C MET A 503 -22.76 -16.18 -10.34
N TRP A 504 -21.60 -15.77 -9.88
CA TRP A 504 -20.56 -16.68 -9.46
C TRP A 504 -21.00 -17.51 -8.26
N THR A 505 -20.57 -18.75 -8.23
CA THR A 505 -20.77 -19.68 -7.13
C THR A 505 -19.42 -20.15 -6.57
N LEU A 506 -19.42 -20.74 -5.39
CA LEU A 506 -18.22 -21.37 -4.83
C LEU A 506 -17.69 -22.49 -5.72
N ASP A 507 -18.55 -23.18 -6.45
CA ASP A 507 -18.12 -24.22 -7.36
C ASP A 507 -17.42 -23.64 -8.59
N ASP A 508 -17.83 -22.47 -9.08
CA ASP A 508 -17.12 -21.75 -10.12
C ASP A 508 -15.71 -21.37 -9.64
N VAL A 509 -15.58 -20.91 -8.38
CA VAL A 509 -14.28 -20.58 -7.78
C VAL A 509 -13.39 -21.81 -7.66
N ARG A 510 -13.91 -22.93 -7.18
CA ARG A 510 -13.17 -24.19 -7.09
C ARG A 510 -12.72 -24.72 -8.43
N GLY A 511 -13.51 -24.47 -9.48
CA GLY A 511 -13.21 -24.85 -10.86
C GLY A 511 -12.24 -23.93 -11.58
N LEU A 512 -11.84 -22.79 -11.00
CA LEU A 512 -10.89 -21.90 -11.62
C LEU A 512 -9.53 -22.59 -11.72
N PRO A 513 -8.89 -22.58 -12.89
CA PRO A 513 -7.50 -23.02 -13.04
C PRO A 513 -6.56 -21.93 -12.50
N PHE A 514 -6.64 -21.64 -11.21
CA PHE A 514 -5.75 -20.69 -10.55
C PHE A 514 -4.30 -21.13 -10.70
N PRO A 515 -3.37 -20.19 -10.58
CA PRO A 515 -1.95 -20.51 -10.67
C PRO A 515 -1.59 -21.64 -9.70
N SER A 516 -0.60 -22.40 -10.10
CA SER A 516 -0.07 -23.51 -9.30
C SER A 516 0.03 -23.13 -7.84
N PRO A 517 -0.31 -24.02 -6.91
CA PRO A 517 -0.21 -23.74 -5.48
C PRO A 517 1.18 -23.22 -5.16
N ASN A 518 1.21 -22.27 -4.23
CA ASN A 518 2.47 -21.78 -3.71
C ASN A 518 3.28 -22.95 -3.16
N VAL A 519 4.47 -23.16 -3.72
CA VAL A 519 5.33 -24.24 -3.27
C VAL A 519 5.82 -23.89 -1.87
N LEU A 520 5.51 -24.72 -0.91
CA LEU A 520 5.91 -24.52 0.46
C LEU A 520 7.41 -24.82 0.60
N LEU A 521 8.25 -23.82 0.34
CA LEU A 521 9.72 -23.95 0.41
C LEU A 521 10.20 -24.58 1.72
N ASN A 522 9.42 -24.42 2.79
CA ASN A 522 9.73 -24.95 4.09
C ASN A 522 9.38 -26.44 4.26
N GLU A 523 8.64 -27.02 3.33
CA GLU A 523 8.31 -28.46 3.30
C GLU A 523 9.25 -29.24 2.38
N MET A 524 10.10 -28.55 1.61
CA MET A 524 11.08 -29.14 0.72
C MET A 524 12.38 -29.47 1.45
N SER A 525 13.07 -30.51 1.01
CA SER A 525 14.49 -30.70 1.33
C SER A 525 15.35 -29.57 0.74
N ASP A 526 16.58 -29.42 1.20
CA ASP A 526 17.48 -28.38 0.70
C ASP A 526 17.76 -28.57 -0.81
N GLU A 527 17.95 -29.81 -1.28
CA GLU A 527 18.19 -30.12 -2.68
C GLU A 527 16.96 -29.82 -3.55
N GLU A 528 15.76 -30.19 -3.08
CA GLU A 528 14.51 -29.92 -3.81
C GLU A 528 14.26 -28.43 -3.92
N ARG A 529 14.49 -27.67 -2.85
CA ARG A 529 14.31 -26.23 -2.82
C ARG A 529 15.29 -25.53 -3.76
N ASP A 530 16.58 -25.89 -3.70
CA ASP A 530 17.59 -25.29 -4.56
C ASP A 530 17.30 -25.58 -6.05
N ALA A 531 16.89 -26.79 -6.37
CA ALA A 531 16.47 -27.15 -7.73
C ALA A 531 15.22 -26.36 -8.16
N HIS A 532 14.23 -26.21 -7.26
CA HIS A 532 13.02 -25.43 -7.53
C HIS A 532 13.34 -23.96 -7.79
N VAL A 533 14.13 -23.32 -6.92
CA VAL A 533 14.53 -21.90 -7.08
C VAL A 533 15.33 -21.70 -8.37
N ALA A 534 16.25 -22.60 -8.69
CA ALA A 534 17.01 -22.55 -9.93
C ALA A 534 16.11 -22.66 -11.16
N ALA A 535 15.16 -23.60 -11.17
CA ALA A 535 14.20 -23.79 -12.27
C ALA A 535 13.28 -22.56 -12.42
N TYR A 536 12.84 -21.98 -11.31
CA TYR A 536 12.01 -20.76 -11.33
C TYR A 536 12.77 -19.58 -11.95
N LYS A 537 14.01 -19.36 -11.57
CA LYS A 537 14.87 -18.29 -12.11
C LYS A 537 15.10 -18.43 -13.63
N GLN A 538 15.19 -19.64 -14.14
CA GLN A 538 15.38 -19.90 -15.57
C GLN A 538 14.14 -19.59 -16.42
N GLY A 539 12.97 -19.50 -15.82
CA GLY A 539 11.72 -19.21 -16.54
C GLY A 539 11.59 -17.77 -17.04
N GLY A 540 12.44 -16.85 -16.57
CA GLY A 540 12.44 -15.44 -16.97
C GLY A 540 11.26 -14.62 -16.43
N PRO A 541 11.18 -13.33 -16.75
CA PRO A 541 10.15 -12.43 -16.23
C PRO A 541 8.77 -12.83 -16.72
N GLY A 542 7.82 -13.05 -15.81
CA GLY A 542 6.40 -13.25 -16.09
C GLY A 542 6.06 -14.46 -16.99
N GLY A 543 7.06 -15.24 -17.38
CA GLY A 543 6.90 -16.36 -18.29
C GLY A 543 6.69 -17.70 -17.57
N ARG A 544 5.96 -18.63 -18.19
CA ARG A 544 6.00 -20.03 -17.77
C ARG A 544 7.43 -20.54 -17.93
N PRO A 545 7.92 -21.43 -17.03
CA PRO A 545 9.12 -22.20 -17.35
C PRO A 545 8.95 -22.76 -18.76
N ALA A 546 9.98 -22.62 -19.59
CA ALA A 546 9.94 -23.26 -20.92
C ALA A 546 9.44 -24.67 -20.69
N LYS A 547 8.36 -25.07 -21.40
CA LYS A 547 7.87 -26.46 -21.34
C LYS A 547 9.11 -27.31 -21.58
N ALA A 548 9.47 -28.12 -20.59
CA ALA A 548 10.49 -29.11 -20.82
C ALA A 548 10.07 -29.80 -22.13
N GLU A 549 10.87 -29.69 -23.16
CA GLU A 549 10.62 -30.40 -24.42
C GLU A 549 10.37 -31.83 -24.00
N ALA A 550 9.15 -32.30 -24.23
CA ALA A 550 8.83 -33.68 -23.97
C ALA A 550 9.85 -34.49 -24.82
N VAL A 551 10.82 -35.02 -24.11
CA VAL A 551 11.74 -35.97 -24.74
C VAL A 551 10.88 -37.11 -25.18
N SER A 552 10.68 -37.17 -26.49
CA SER A 552 9.97 -38.21 -27.22
C SER A 552 10.66 -39.56 -27.08
#